data_b017eebd7f1b53672d1d77e1b2b56132
#
_entry.id   b017eebd7f1b53672d1d77e1b2b56132
#
_cell.length_a   1.000
_cell.length_b   1.000
_cell.length_c   1.000
_cell.angle_alpha   90.00
_cell.angle_beta   90.00
_cell.angle_gamma   90.00
#
_symmetry.space_group_name_H-M   'P 1'
#
loop_
_entity.id
_entity.type
_entity.pdbx_description
1 polymer ?
#
loop_
_entity_poly.entity_id
_entity_poly.type
_entity_poly.pdbx_seq_one_letter_code
_entity_poly.pdbx_strand_id
1 'polypeptide(L)'
;MKKLLFFCFITLTAQAQNISMNKAVLKDKIKGGWAGQTIGVTFGGPVEFRYNGTMINSYHPIPWYDGYLKNTMINNPGLYDDLYMDLTFVEVFEKEGLNAPIESHAKAYANAGYALWHANQAGRYNILNGMMPPASGYWENNPHADCIDYQIECDFAGLMSPGMPNVASKISDKIGHIMNYGDGYYGGVFLGACYTLAFVSNDIPYVIHEALKTIPKQSNYYKCMSDVIRWHKQYPTDWKRTWAEVQAKWADDIGCPDGVFAPFNIDATVNSAYVVIGLLYGNGDFTKT
;
A
#
# COMPACT_ATOMS: atom_id res chain seq x y z
N MET A 1 -36.39 13.32 48.71
CA MET A 1 -35.08 13.84 48.24
C MET A 1 -34.83 13.39 46.82
N LYS A 2 -35.02 14.28 45.81
CA LYS A 2 -34.76 13.98 44.40
C LYS A 2 -33.27 14.26 44.12
N LYS A 3 -32.51 13.21 43.77
CA LYS A 3 -31.11 13.35 43.32
C LYS A 3 -31.11 13.86 41.88
N LEU A 4 -30.64 15.08 41.67
CA LEU A 4 -30.38 15.70 40.36
C LEU A 4 -29.05 15.11 39.85
N LEU A 5 -29.08 14.27 38.80
CA LEU A 5 -27.88 13.86 38.07
C LEU A 5 -27.48 14.98 37.10
N PHE A 6 -26.35 15.61 37.37
CA PHE A 6 -25.71 16.57 36.43
C PHE A 6 -24.95 15.77 35.36
N PHE A 7 -25.45 15.74 34.15
CA PHE A 7 -24.72 15.23 32.99
C PHE A 7 -23.81 16.34 32.48
N CYS A 8 -22.51 16.23 32.75
CA CYS A 8 -21.50 17.10 32.15
C CYS A 8 -21.26 16.63 30.69
N PHE A 9 -21.80 17.35 29.73
CA PHE A 9 -21.43 17.18 28.31
C PHE A 9 -20.05 17.78 28.10
N ILE A 10 -19.01 16.93 28.01
CA ILE A 10 -17.69 17.35 27.50
C ILE A 10 -17.81 17.38 25.99
N THR A 11 -17.98 18.58 25.42
CA THR A 11 -17.84 18.81 24.00
C THR A 11 -16.35 18.75 23.65
N LEU A 12 -15.90 17.62 23.11
CA LEU A 12 -14.61 17.52 22.44
C LEU A 12 -14.69 18.32 21.14
N THR A 13 -14.21 19.55 21.16
CA THR A 13 -13.98 20.32 19.94
C THR A 13 -12.75 19.72 19.24
N ALA A 14 -12.95 18.96 18.17
CA ALA A 14 -11.89 18.59 17.27
C ALA A 14 -11.39 19.89 16.59
N GLN A 15 -10.25 20.41 17.02
CA GLN A 15 -9.60 21.49 16.31
C GLN A 15 -8.91 20.92 15.08
N ALA A 16 -9.36 21.28 13.90
CA ALA A 16 -8.66 21.00 12.67
C ALA A 16 -7.33 21.76 12.68
N GLN A 17 -6.22 21.05 12.64
CA GLN A 17 -4.90 21.65 12.59
C GLN A 17 -4.61 22.07 11.14
N ASN A 18 -4.46 23.38 10.91
CA ASN A 18 -4.02 23.89 9.62
C ASN A 18 -2.52 23.66 9.46
N ILE A 19 -2.15 22.84 8.49
CA ILE A 19 -0.76 22.59 8.11
C ILE A 19 -0.47 23.41 6.86
N SER A 20 0.56 24.25 6.88
CA SER A 20 1.04 24.98 5.71
C SER A 20 2.39 24.43 5.27
N MET A 21 2.58 24.24 3.97
CA MET A 21 3.81 23.75 3.39
C MET A 21 4.23 24.64 2.22
N ASN A 22 5.53 24.96 2.11
CA ASN A 22 6.06 25.65 0.94
C ASN A 22 5.90 24.80 -0.31
N LYS A 23 5.49 25.41 -1.43
CA LYS A 23 5.29 24.70 -2.72
C LYS A 23 6.55 23.97 -3.21
N ALA A 24 7.74 24.51 -2.97
CA ALA A 24 8.96 23.83 -3.35
C ALA A 24 9.19 22.55 -2.55
N VAL A 25 8.94 22.58 -1.25
CA VAL A 25 9.00 21.41 -0.35
C VAL A 25 7.94 20.38 -0.75
N LEU A 26 6.71 20.82 -1.04
CA LEU A 26 5.64 19.93 -1.49
C LEU A 26 6.05 19.21 -2.79
N LYS A 27 6.54 19.95 -3.77
CA LYS A 27 7.00 19.40 -5.05
C LYS A 27 8.15 18.41 -4.86
N ASP A 28 9.09 18.72 -3.97
CA ASP A 28 10.23 17.87 -3.66
C ASP A 28 9.78 16.54 -3.02
N LYS A 29 8.89 16.59 -2.05
CA LYS A 29 8.31 15.39 -1.42
C LYS A 29 7.52 14.51 -2.41
N ILE A 30 6.72 15.12 -3.30
CA ILE A 30 6.03 14.36 -4.36
C ILE A 30 7.05 13.65 -5.29
N LYS A 31 8.09 14.37 -5.71
CA LYS A 31 9.16 13.76 -6.51
C LYS A 31 9.89 12.66 -5.76
N GLY A 32 10.11 12.85 -4.44
CA GLY A 32 10.70 11.85 -3.56
C GLY A 32 9.86 10.57 -3.49
N GLY A 33 8.53 10.69 -3.41
CA GLY A 33 7.61 9.53 -3.43
C GLY A 33 7.75 8.73 -4.74
N TRP A 34 7.61 9.38 -5.90
CA TRP A 34 7.79 8.72 -7.19
C TRP A 34 9.19 8.14 -7.40
N ALA A 35 10.23 8.83 -6.92
CA ALA A 35 11.59 8.33 -6.98
C ALA A 35 11.78 7.10 -6.08
N GLY A 36 11.22 7.14 -4.87
CA GLY A 36 11.27 6.01 -3.92
C GLY A 36 10.62 4.76 -4.49
N GLN A 37 9.41 4.87 -5.05
CA GLN A 37 8.71 3.78 -5.72
C GLN A 37 9.57 3.22 -6.87
N THR A 38 10.03 4.07 -7.78
CA THR A 38 10.85 3.66 -8.93
C THR A 38 12.14 2.95 -8.50
N ILE A 39 12.82 3.47 -7.46
CA ILE A 39 14.05 2.85 -6.91
C ILE A 39 13.71 1.51 -6.27
N GLY A 40 12.63 1.43 -5.47
CA GLY A 40 12.19 0.20 -4.80
C GLY A 40 11.90 -0.93 -5.78
N VAL A 41 11.09 -0.66 -6.82
CA VAL A 41 10.78 -1.60 -7.91
C VAL A 41 12.07 -2.08 -8.58
N THR A 42 12.94 -1.15 -8.97
CA THR A 42 14.20 -1.49 -9.65
C THR A 42 15.14 -2.32 -8.79
N PHE A 43 15.21 -2.03 -7.49
CA PHE A 43 16.09 -2.72 -6.54
C PHE A 43 15.55 -4.10 -6.16
N GLY A 44 14.23 -4.23 -5.98
CA GLY A 44 13.56 -5.48 -5.64
C GLY A 44 13.48 -6.49 -6.80
N GLY A 45 13.32 -6.00 -8.03
CA GLY A 45 13.07 -6.83 -9.21
C GLY A 45 14.02 -8.03 -9.41
N PRO A 46 15.35 -7.91 -9.23
CA PRO A 46 16.27 -9.05 -9.37
C PRO A 46 16.02 -10.22 -8.42
N VAL A 47 15.34 -9.97 -7.30
CA VAL A 47 15.09 -10.97 -6.24
C VAL A 47 13.61 -11.31 -6.09
N GLU A 48 12.75 -10.63 -6.82
CA GLU A 48 11.31 -10.87 -6.81
C GLU A 48 10.99 -12.35 -7.07
N PHE A 49 10.09 -12.92 -6.28
CA PHE A 49 9.67 -14.33 -6.29
C PHE A 49 10.77 -15.39 -6.13
N ARG A 50 12.00 -15.00 -5.78
CA ARG A 50 13.12 -15.96 -5.65
C ARG A 50 13.35 -16.47 -4.23
N TYR A 51 12.79 -15.79 -3.23
CA TYR A 51 13.04 -16.07 -1.81
C TYR A 51 11.76 -16.23 -1.00
N ASN A 52 10.71 -16.80 -1.62
CA ASN A 52 9.42 -16.98 -0.96
C ASN A 52 9.54 -17.86 0.29
N GLY A 53 9.00 -17.39 1.42
CA GLY A 53 9.04 -18.08 2.72
C GLY A 53 10.43 -18.17 3.36
N THR A 54 11.44 -17.46 2.82
CA THR A 54 12.80 -17.45 3.34
C THR A 54 13.40 -16.05 3.31
N MET A 55 14.58 -15.88 3.86
CA MET A 55 15.32 -14.62 3.82
C MET A 55 16.38 -14.63 2.73
N ILE A 56 16.56 -13.49 2.08
CA ILE A 56 17.73 -13.26 1.22
C ILE A 56 18.99 -13.30 2.10
N ASN A 57 20.02 -14.03 1.65
CA ASN A 57 21.30 -14.04 2.34
C ASN A 57 21.87 -12.60 2.36
N SER A 58 22.36 -12.17 3.53
CA SER A 58 22.92 -10.82 3.71
C SER A 58 24.10 -10.51 2.78
N TYR A 59 24.72 -11.52 2.20
CA TYR A 59 25.83 -11.39 1.23
C TYR A 59 25.38 -11.53 -0.22
N HIS A 60 24.06 -11.70 -0.47
CA HIS A 60 23.56 -11.79 -1.84
C HIS A 60 23.72 -10.44 -2.54
N PRO A 61 24.44 -10.37 -3.66
CA PRO A 61 24.61 -9.12 -4.37
C PRO A 61 23.32 -8.77 -5.12
N ILE A 62 22.72 -7.63 -4.82
CA ILE A 62 21.67 -7.02 -5.65
C ILE A 62 22.38 -6.06 -6.59
N PRO A 63 22.22 -6.20 -7.91
CA PRO A 63 22.92 -5.36 -8.86
C PRO A 63 22.44 -3.90 -8.74
N TRP A 64 23.42 -2.99 -8.55
CA TRP A 64 23.16 -1.55 -8.55
C TRP A 64 24.41 -0.82 -9.04
N TYR A 65 24.28 -0.15 -10.17
CA TYR A 65 25.38 0.59 -10.79
C TYR A 65 24.85 1.82 -11.53
N ASP A 66 25.72 2.74 -11.91
CA ASP A 66 25.31 3.96 -12.60
C ASP A 66 24.58 3.64 -13.93
N GLY A 67 23.37 4.18 -14.09
CA GLY A 67 22.49 3.88 -15.21
C GLY A 67 21.66 2.60 -15.12
N TYR A 68 21.78 1.78 -14.03
CA TYR A 68 21.04 0.53 -13.87
C TYR A 68 19.52 0.72 -13.94
N LEU A 69 18.97 1.71 -13.21
CA LEU A 69 17.55 2.04 -13.22
C LEU A 69 17.06 2.31 -14.66
N LYS A 70 17.72 3.20 -15.39
CA LYS A 70 17.35 3.52 -16.78
C LYS A 70 17.42 2.29 -17.69
N ASN A 71 18.45 1.49 -17.54
CA ASN A 71 18.63 0.27 -18.32
C ASN A 71 17.50 -0.74 -18.04
N THR A 72 17.14 -0.91 -16.77
CA THR A 72 16.04 -1.82 -16.36
C THR A 72 14.69 -1.34 -16.88
N MET A 73 14.37 -0.06 -16.75
CA MET A 73 13.12 0.51 -17.27
C MET A 73 12.97 0.32 -18.80
N ILE A 74 14.06 0.41 -19.54
CA ILE A 74 14.01 0.25 -21.02
C ILE A 74 13.88 -1.23 -21.41
N ASN A 75 14.62 -2.11 -20.74
CA ASN A 75 14.75 -3.52 -21.18
C ASN A 75 13.80 -4.48 -20.45
N ASN A 76 13.23 -4.07 -19.32
CA ASN A 76 12.25 -4.85 -18.55
C ASN A 76 11.09 -3.96 -18.06
N PRO A 77 10.33 -3.34 -18.99
CA PRO A 77 9.26 -2.39 -18.62
C PRO A 77 8.11 -3.05 -17.85
N GLY A 78 7.91 -4.37 -18.00
CA GLY A 78 6.86 -5.11 -17.29
C GLY A 78 7.08 -5.18 -15.77
N LEU A 79 8.30 -4.93 -15.30
CA LEU A 79 8.61 -4.86 -13.87
C LEU A 79 7.99 -3.65 -13.16
N TYR A 80 7.54 -2.65 -13.91
CA TYR A 80 7.10 -1.34 -13.37
C TYR A 80 5.57 -1.19 -13.35
N ASP A 81 4.85 -2.28 -13.06
CA ASP A 81 3.39 -2.27 -12.92
C ASP A 81 2.91 -1.28 -11.87
N ASP A 82 3.56 -1.20 -10.73
CA ASP A 82 3.30 -0.16 -9.71
C ASP A 82 3.17 1.24 -10.37
N LEU A 83 4.14 1.61 -11.22
CA LEU A 83 4.18 2.94 -11.81
C LEU A 83 3.14 3.14 -12.92
N TYR A 84 3.05 2.22 -13.88
CA TYR A 84 2.15 2.45 -15.01
C TYR A 84 0.67 2.34 -14.61
N MET A 85 0.36 1.57 -13.55
CA MET A 85 -0.97 1.51 -12.98
C MET A 85 -1.34 2.83 -12.28
N ASP A 86 -0.49 3.30 -11.36
CA ASP A 86 -0.65 4.59 -10.70
C ASP A 86 -0.84 5.72 -11.72
N LEU A 87 0.02 5.78 -12.74
CA LEU A 87 -0.06 6.81 -13.79
C LEU A 87 -1.34 6.73 -14.62
N THR A 88 -1.90 5.54 -14.82
CA THR A 88 -3.20 5.36 -15.49
C THR A 88 -4.31 6.05 -14.72
N PHE A 89 -4.34 5.90 -13.40
CA PHE A 89 -5.35 6.55 -12.56
C PHE A 89 -5.13 8.06 -12.47
N VAL A 90 -3.89 8.51 -12.36
CA VAL A 90 -3.53 9.94 -12.38
C VAL A 90 -3.95 10.59 -13.68
N GLU A 91 -3.74 9.94 -14.82
CA GLU A 91 -4.14 10.47 -16.14
C GLU A 91 -5.66 10.70 -16.23
N VAL A 92 -6.48 9.83 -15.66
CA VAL A 92 -7.93 10.03 -15.59
C VAL A 92 -8.28 11.26 -14.75
N PHE A 93 -7.63 11.44 -13.59
CA PHE A 93 -7.83 12.64 -12.78
C PHE A 93 -7.38 13.92 -13.49
N GLU A 94 -6.30 13.87 -14.27
CA GLU A 94 -5.85 15.03 -15.07
C GLU A 94 -6.83 15.39 -16.16
N LYS A 95 -7.44 14.41 -16.82
CA LYS A 95 -8.39 14.62 -17.92
C LYS A 95 -9.80 15.00 -17.47
N GLU A 96 -10.29 14.38 -16.41
CA GLU A 96 -11.69 14.46 -16.00
C GLU A 96 -11.89 15.17 -14.65
N GLY A 97 -10.80 15.52 -13.95
CA GLY A 97 -10.81 16.18 -12.64
C GLY A 97 -10.97 15.21 -11.47
N LEU A 98 -10.84 15.74 -10.24
CA LEU A 98 -10.86 14.95 -9.00
C LEU A 98 -12.17 14.19 -8.75
N ASN A 99 -13.24 14.57 -9.40
CA ASN A 99 -14.55 13.93 -9.30
C ASN A 99 -14.79 12.88 -10.39
N ALA A 100 -13.79 12.53 -11.20
CA ALA A 100 -13.89 11.50 -12.22
C ALA A 100 -14.61 10.25 -11.68
N PRO A 101 -15.62 9.71 -12.39
CA PRO A 101 -16.34 8.54 -11.93
C PRO A 101 -15.47 7.30 -11.95
N ILE A 102 -15.80 6.32 -11.12
CA ILE A 102 -15.05 5.04 -11.04
C ILE A 102 -15.03 4.33 -12.40
N GLU A 103 -16.07 4.46 -13.19
CA GLU A 103 -16.20 3.85 -14.52
C GLU A 103 -15.15 4.37 -15.51
N SER A 104 -14.74 5.63 -15.39
CA SER A 104 -13.65 6.20 -16.22
C SER A 104 -12.32 5.57 -15.86
N HIS A 105 -12.02 5.44 -14.57
CA HIS A 105 -10.81 4.75 -14.09
C HIS A 105 -10.82 3.28 -14.50
N ALA A 106 -11.93 2.57 -14.30
CA ALA A 106 -12.07 1.16 -14.67
C ALA A 106 -11.89 0.94 -16.19
N LYS A 107 -12.45 1.81 -17.02
CA LYS A 107 -12.29 1.73 -18.48
C LYS A 107 -10.86 2.03 -18.92
N ALA A 108 -10.21 3.07 -18.36
CA ALA A 108 -8.82 3.39 -18.65
C ALA A 108 -7.90 2.20 -18.32
N TYR A 109 -8.06 1.66 -17.13
CA TYR A 109 -7.37 0.47 -16.65
C TYR A 109 -7.61 -0.77 -17.53
N ALA A 110 -8.86 -1.12 -17.81
CA ALA A 110 -9.19 -2.33 -18.53
C ALA A 110 -8.72 -2.33 -20.00
N ASN A 111 -8.69 -1.15 -20.63
CA ASN A 111 -8.26 -0.97 -22.02
C ASN A 111 -6.79 -0.63 -22.19
N ALA A 112 -6.02 -0.50 -21.09
CA ALA A 112 -4.59 -0.24 -21.18
C ALA A 112 -3.83 -1.44 -21.79
N GLY A 113 -2.81 -1.13 -22.59
CA GLY A 113 -2.08 -2.15 -23.38
C GLY A 113 -0.97 -2.90 -22.62
N TYR A 114 -0.80 -2.63 -21.33
CA TYR A 114 0.23 -3.30 -20.51
C TYR A 114 -0.25 -4.66 -19.96
N ALA A 115 0.70 -5.51 -19.58
CA ALA A 115 0.42 -6.79 -18.93
C ALA A 115 -0.11 -6.58 -17.51
N LEU A 116 -0.98 -7.47 -17.06
CA LEU A 116 -1.52 -7.52 -15.70
C LEU A 116 -1.52 -8.97 -15.20
N TRP A 117 -1.46 -9.10 -13.88
CA TRP A 117 -1.46 -10.40 -13.19
C TRP A 117 -2.50 -10.41 -12.08
N HIS A 118 -2.74 -11.56 -11.48
CA HIS A 118 -3.51 -11.77 -10.24
C HIS A 118 -4.83 -10.96 -10.16
N ALA A 119 -5.01 -10.16 -9.12
CA ALA A 119 -6.23 -9.37 -8.91
C ALA A 119 -6.47 -8.37 -10.05
N ASN A 120 -5.39 -7.80 -10.58
CA ASN A 120 -5.42 -6.91 -11.72
C ASN A 120 -5.92 -7.60 -12.99
N GLN A 121 -5.41 -8.77 -13.31
CA GLN A 121 -5.83 -9.50 -14.49
C GLN A 121 -7.30 -9.94 -14.38
N ALA A 122 -7.72 -10.43 -13.21
CA ALA A 122 -9.10 -10.82 -12.96
C ALA A 122 -10.05 -9.61 -13.02
N GLY A 123 -9.67 -8.48 -12.41
CA GLY A 123 -10.44 -7.23 -12.49
C GLY A 123 -10.60 -6.74 -13.93
N ARG A 124 -9.52 -6.72 -14.73
CA ARG A 124 -9.56 -6.40 -16.16
C ARG A 124 -10.52 -7.32 -16.92
N TYR A 125 -10.41 -8.63 -16.72
CA TYR A 125 -11.29 -9.61 -17.35
C TYR A 125 -12.75 -9.33 -17.02
N ASN A 126 -13.07 -9.09 -15.75
CA ASN A 126 -14.42 -8.80 -15.28
C ASN A 126 -14.99 -7.55 -15.97
N ILE A 127 -14.22 -6.46 -15.99
CA ILE A 127 -14.65 -5.18 -16.60
C ILE A 127 -14.89 -5.34 -18.10
N LEU A 128 -13.99 -5.99 -18.83
CA LEU A 128 -14.13 -6.22 -20.26
C LEU A 128 -15.34 -7.11 -20.58
N ASN A 129 -15.79 -7.94 -19.64
CA ASN A 129 -17.02 -8.73 -19.74
C ASN A 129 -18.25 -8.05 -19.15
N GLY A 130 -18.18 -6.74 -18.87
CA GLY A 130 -19.31 -5.91 -18.44
C GLY A 130 -19.55 -5.85 -16.93
N MET A 131 -18.69 -6.48 -16.12
CA MET A 131 -18.78 -6.42 -14.66
C MET A 131 -17.96 -5.25 -14.14
N MET A 132 -18.62 -4.14 -13.87
CA MET A 132 -17.98 -2.91 -13.40
C MET A 132 -17.70 -2.92 -11.89
N PRO A 133 -16.75 -2.07 -11.40
CA PRO A 133 -16.53 -1.91 -9.97
C PRO A 133 -17.81 -1.47 -9.22
N PRO A 134 -17.97 -1.86 -7.95
CA PRO A 134 -17.03 -2.63 -7.13
C PRO A 134 -17.09 -4.15 -7.35
N ALA A 135 -18.04 -4.62 -8.19
CA ALA A 135 -18.23 -6.06 -8.40
C ALA A 135 -17.01 -6.74 -9.06
N SER A 136 -16.25 -6.00 -9.90
CA SER A 136 -15.05 -6.53 -10.56
C SER A 136 -13.93 -6.94 -9.59
N GLY A 137 -13.78 -6.24 -8.46
CA GLY A 137 -12.79 -6.54 -7.43
C GLY A 137 -13.35 -7.37 -6.28
N TYR A 138 -14.67 -7.59 -6.23
CA TYR A 138 -15.31 -8.29 -5.12
C TYR A 138 -14.89 -9.76 -5.06
N TRP A 139 -14.63 -10.28 -3.87
CA TRP A 139 -14.05 -11.61 -3.67
C TRP A 139 -14.81 -12.78 -4.31
N GLU A 140 -16.12 -12.68 -4.50
CA GLU A 140 -16.89 -13.70 -5.23
C GLU A 140 -16.58 -13.73 -6.74
N ASN A 141 -16.11 -12.63 -7.30
CA ASN A 141 -15.85 -12.45 -8.72
C ASN A 141 -14.35 -12.35 -9.04
N ASN A 142 -13.53 -12.11 -8.03
CA ASN A 142 -12.08 -11.99 -8.16
C ASN A 142 -11.41 -12.87 -7.09
N PRO A 143 -10.92 -14.06 -7.46
CA PRO A 143 -10.29 -14.98 -6.50
C PRO A 143 -9.01 -14.43 -5.88
N HIS A 144 -8.43 -13.37 -6.45
CA HIS A 144 -7.23 -12.69 -6.00
C HIS A 144 -7.53 -11.40 -5.22
N ALA A 145 -8.76 -11.21 -4.73
CA ALA A 145 -9.16 -9.97 -4.07
C ALA A 145 -8.27 -9.54 -2.89
N ASP A 146 -7.62 -10.48 -2.20
CA ASP A 146 -6.70 -10.22 -1.09
C ASP A 146 -5.21 -10.15 -1.49
N CYS A 147 -4.91 -10.24 -2.79
CA CYS A 147 -3.54 -10.06 -3.30
C CYS A 147 -3.09 -8.59 -3.23
N ILE A 148 -1.78 -8.37 -3.39
CA ILE A 148 -1.12 -7.08 -3.15
C ILE A 148 -1.43 -5.98 -4.18
N ASP A 149 -2.17 -6.27 -5.22
CA ASP A 149 -2.26 -5.40 -6.41
C ASP A 149 -2.57 -3.94 -6.05
N TYR A 150 -3.68 -3.66 -5.37
CA TYR A 150 -3.97 -2.28 -4.99
C TYR A 150 -2.99 -1.71 -3.94
N GLN A 151 -2.32 -2.55 -3.18
CA GLN A 151 -1.29 -2.10 -2.23
C GLN A 151 -0.10 -1.45 -2.95
N ILE A 152 0.31 -2.00 -4.08
CA ILE A 152 1.42 -1.48 -4.87
C ILE A 152 1.00 -0.34 -5.81
N GLU A 153 -0.29 -0.09 -5.97
CA GLU A 153 -0.88 0.86 -6.90
C GLU A 153 -1.66 1.99 -6.22
N CYS A 154 -1.35 2.26 -4.95
CA CYS A 154 -2.05 3.28 -4.16
C CYS A 154 -1.24 4.55 -3.91
N ASP A 155 0.00 4.60 -4.33
CA ASP A 155 0.95 5.67 -4.01
C ASP A 155 0.44 7.03 -4.46
N PHE A 156 -0.15 7.08 -5.67
CA PHE A 156 -0.78 8.30 -6.19
C PHE A 156 -1.86 8.85 -5.25
N ALA A 157 -2.67 8.00 -4.62
CA ALA A 157 -3.74 8.44 -3.73
C ALA A 157 -3.17 9.19 -2.51
N GLY A 158 -2.07 8.69 -1.96
CA GLY A 158 -1.33 9.33 -0.89
C GLY A 158 -0.62 10.60 -1.34
N LEU A 159 0.07 10.57 -2.48
CA LEU A 159 0.81 11.71 -3.04
C LEU A 159 -0.10 12.86 -3.47
N MET A 160 -1.33 12.58 -3.87
CA MET A 160 -2.37 13.59 -4.19
C MET A 160 -3.06 14.17 -2.95
N SER A 161 -2.84 13.61 -1.76
CA SER A 161 -3.55 13.95 -0.53
C SER A 161 -2.62 14.33 0.65
N PRO A 162 -1.68 15.27 0.50
CA PRO A 162 -0.69 15.61 1.53
C PRO A 162 -1.32 15.96 2.88
N GLY A 163 -1.01 15.19 3.93
CA GLY A 163 -1.55 15.39 5.28
C GLY A 163 -3.05 15.07 5.44
N MET A 164 -3.68 14.45 4.45
CA MET A 164 -5.13 14.21 4.43
C MET A 164 -5.47 12.71 4.27
N PRO A 165 -5.22 11.85 5.27
CA PRO A 165 -5.42 10.40 5.14
C PRO A 165 -6.87 10.04 4.79
N ASN A 166 -7.88 10.77 5.29
CA ASN A 166 -9.27 10.54 4.93
C ASN A 166 -9.58 10.83 3.44
N VAL A 167 -8.82 11.73 2.80
CA VAL A 167 -8.97 12.01 1.36
C VAL A 167 -8.35 10.87 0.56
N ALA A 168 -7.15 10.43 0.92
CA ALA A 168 -6.52 9.26 0.31
C ALA A 168 -7.41 8.01 0.45
N SER A 169 -8.01 7.78 1.62
CA SER A 169 -8.95 6.66 1.82
C SER A 169 -10.17 6.74 0.89
N LYS A 170 -10.71 7.96 0.62
CA LYS A 170 -11.83 8.11 -0.33
C LYS A 170 -11.41 7.85 -1.78
N ILE A 171 -10.19 8.21 -2.15
CA ILE A 171 -9.64 7.88 -3.48
C ILE A 171 -9.46 6.36 -3.56
N SER A 172 -8.92 5.75 -2.54
CA SER A 172 -8.73 4.30 -2.43
C SER A 172 -10.05 3.54 -2.48
N ASP A 173 -11.09 4.02 -1.80
CA ASP A 173 -12.44 3.43 -1.84
C ASP A 173 -13.02 3.42 -3.26
N LYS A 174 -12.76 4.50 -4.02
CA LYS A 174 -13.18 4.58 -5.41
C LYS A 174 -12.40 3.61 -6.32
N ILE A 175 -11.07 3.56 -6.20
CA ILE A 175 -10.21 2.91 -7.20
C ILE A 175 -9.82 1.49 -6.79
N GLY A 176 -9.54 1.25 -5.52
CA GLY A 176 -9.08 -0.06 -5.05
C GLY A 176 -10.07 -1.19 -5.30
N HIS A 177 -11.36 -0.88 -5.33
CA HIS A 177 -12.42 -1.85 -5.64
C HIS A 177 -12.55 -2.20 -7.14
N ILE A 178 -11.72 -1.64 -8.00
CA ILE A 178 -11.57 -2.10 -9.39
C ILE A 178 -11.02 -3.52 -9.43
N MET A 179 -10.02 -3.81 -8.55
CA MET A 179 -9.29 -5.07 -8.53
C MET A 179 -9.29 -5.81 -7.18
N ASN A 180 -9.36 -5.12 -6.04
CA ASN A 180 -9.22 -5.74 -4.72
C ASN A 180 -10.45 -5.53 -3.82
N TYR A 181 -10.52 -6.36 -2.77
CA TYR A 181 -11.50 -6.28 -1.69
C TYR A 181 -10.86 -6.80 -0.39
N GLY A 182 -11.50 -6.57 0.77
CA GLY A 182 -10.98 -7.10 2.04
C GLY A 182 -9.58 -6.60 2.38
N ASP A 183 -8.72 -7.51 2.82
CA ASP A 183 -7.36 -7.19 3.27
C ASP A 183 -6.45 -6.71 2.12
N GLY A 184 -6.69 -7.16 0.87
CA GLY A 184 -6.00 -6.64 -0.31
C GLY A 184 -6.27 -5.15 -0.55
N TYR A 185 -7.53 -4.74 -0.40
CA TYR A 185 -7.92 -3.33 -0.45
C TYR A 185 -7.34 -2.53 0.71
N TYR A 186 -7.35 -3.10 1.94
CA TYR A 186 -6.81 -2.42 3.12
C TYR A 186 -5.31 -2.15 3.01
N GLY A 187 -4.57 -2.98 2.27
CA GLY A 187 -3.16 -2.73 1.97
C GLY A 187 -2.93 -1.36 1.35
N GLY A 188 -3.67 -1.06 0.28
CA GLY A 188 -3.58 0.24 -0.38
C GLY A 188 -4.09 1.41 0.47
N VAL A 189 -5.18 1.23 1.23
CA VAL A 189 -5.68 2.27 2.16
C VAL A 189 -4.62 2.63 3.19
N PHE A 190 -3.97 1.64 3.78
CA PHE A 190 -2.94 1.83 4.80
C PHE A 190 -1.70 2.52 4.22
N LEU A 191 -1.15 2.04 3.09
CA LEU A 191 0.04 2.65 2.50
C LEU A 191 -0.26 4.05 1.96
N GLY A 192 -1.40 4.26 1.31
CA GLY A 192 -1.84 5.60 0.92
C GLY A 192 -1.91 6.56 2.11
N ALA A 193 -2.39 6.10 3.27
CA ALA A 193 -2.37 6.89 4.51
C ALA A 193 -0.94 7.16 5.01
N CYS A 194 -0.02 6.18 4.91
CA CYS A 194 1.40 6.40 5.24
C CYS A 194 2.01 7.51 4.37
N TYR A 195 1.78 7.48 3.06
CA TYR A 195 2.24 8.52 2.14
C TYR A 195 1.71 9.90 2.53
N THR A 196 0.41 10.05 2.84
CA THR A 196 -0.14 11.35 3.24
C THR A 196 0.52 11.90 4.50
N LEU A 197 0.75 11.04 5.49
CA LEU A 197 1.32 11.41 6.77
C LEU A 197 2.81 11.73 6.67
N ALA A 198 3.54 11.08 5.76
CA ALA A 198 4.95 11.37 5.48
C ALA A 198 5.19 12.80 4.94
N PHE A 199 4.15 13.48 4.43
CA PHE A 199 4.27 14.90 4.10
C PHE A 199 4.45 15.78 5.35
N VAL A 200 3.89 15.37 6.47
CA VAL A 200 3.74 16.19 7.68
C VAL A 200 4.48 15.67 8.91
N SER A 201 5.05 14.46 8.83
CA SER A 201 5.82 13.84 9.90
C SER A 201 6.99 13.04 9.34
N ASN A 202 8.13 13.07 10.06
CA ASN A 202 9.29 12.21 9.82
C ASN A 202 9.39 11.10 10.89
N ASP A 203 8.45 11.03 11.84
CA ASP A 203 8.37 10.01 12.86
C ASP A 203 7.70 8.76 12.27
N ILE A 204 8.49 7.78 11.84
CA ILE A 204 8.01 6.56 11.19
C ILE A 204 7.04 5.76 12.08
N PRO A 205 7.34 5.50 13.36
CA PRO A 205 6.38 4.87 14.26
C PRO A 205 5.04 5.60 14.35
N TYR A 206 5.06 6.93 14.40
CA TYR A 206 3.85 7.76 14.40
C TYR A 206 3.07 7.60 13.08
N VAL A 207 3.75 7.69 11.92
CA VAL A 207 3.13 7.53 10.60
C VAL A 207 2.41 6.19 10.50
N ILE A 208 3.07 5.10 10.85
CA ILE A 208 2.51 3.75 10.81
C ILE A 208 1.30 3.63 11.75
N HIS A 209 1.43 4.12 12.98
CA HIS A 209 0.36 4.03 13.97
C HIS A 209 -0.89 4.83 13.57
N GLU A 210 -0.70 6.04 13.04
CA GLU A 210 -1.82 6.89 12.58
C GLU A 210 -2.45 6.33 11.29
N ALA A 211 -1.65 5.85 10.35
CA ALA A 211 -2.15 5.20 9.14
C ALA A 211 -3.01 3.97 9.45
N LEU A 212 -2.62 3.18 10.46
CA LEU A 212 -3.36 1.99 10.85
C LEU A 212 -4.78 2.31 11.36
N LYS A 213 -5.05 3.54 11.79
CA LYS A 213 -6.40 3.97 12.20
C LYS A 213 -7.40 4.06 11.03
N THR A 214 -6.92 4.07 9.79
CA THR A 214 -7.78 4.07 8.60
C THR A 214 -8.36 2.68 8.29
N ILE A 215 -7.87 1.64 8.95
CA ILE A 215 -8.21 0.24 8.71
C ILE A 215 -9.16 -0.29 9.82
N PRO A 216 -10.17 -1.12 9.49
CA PRO A 216 -11.03 -1.75 10.48
C PRO A 216 -10.22 -2.65 11.43
N LYS A 217 -10.38 -2.44 12.73
CA LYS A 217 -9.64 -3.19 13.77
C LYS A 217 -9.91 -4.70 13.76
N GLN A 218 -10.99 -5.12 13.14
CA GLN A 218 -11.43 -6.52 13.06
C GLN A 218 -10.71 -7.27 11.92
N SER A 219 -10.17 -6.57 10.92
CA SER A 219 -9.47 -7.18 9.78
C SER A 219 -8.22 -7.94 10.21
N ASN A 220 -7.85 -8.96 9.47
CA ASN A 220 -6.59 -9.67 9.71
C ASN A 220 -5.40 -8.77 9.41
N TYR A 221 -5.53 -7.92 8.39
CA TYR A 221 -4.53 -6.89 8.07
C TYR A 221 -4.20 -6.01 9.29
N TYR A 222 -5.22 -5.41 9.93
CA TYR A 222 -5.01 -4.58 11.14
C TYR A 222 -4.31 -5.35 12.26
N LYS A 223 -4.76 -6.58 12.52
CA LYS A 223 -4.19 -7.44 13.57
C LYS A 223 -2.74 -7.80 13.28
N CYS A 224 -2.42 -8.12 12.04
CA CYS A 224 -1.06 -8.43 11.61
C CYS A 224 -0.13 -7.22 11.80
N MET A 225 -0.50 -6.04 11.31
CA MET A 225 0.29 -4.81 11.50
C MET A 225 0.45 -4.47 12.99
N SER A 226 -0.59 -4.67 13.78
CA SER A 226 -0.53 -4.46 15.24
C SER A 226 0.45 -5.43 15.92
N ASP A 227 0.53 -6.67 15.47
CA ASP A 227 1.49 -7.65 15.94
C ASP A 227 2.92 -7.25 15.56
N VAL A 228 3.17 -6.80 14.34
CA VAL A 228 4.49 -6.32 13.91
C VAL A 228 4.96 -5.16 14.78
N ILE A 229 4.08 -4.18 15.04
CA ILE A 229 4.39 -3.05 15.94
C ILE A 229 4.73 -3.54 17.35
N ARG A 230 4.01 -4.53 17.86
CA ARG A 230 4.26 -5.14 19.17
C ARG A 230 5.58 -5.88 19.19
N TRP A 231 5.89 -6.68 18.19
CA TRP A 231 7.15 -7.43 18.09
C TRP A 231 8.36 -6.50 17.90
N HIS A 232 8.22 -5.42 17.14
CA HIS A 232 9.28 -4.39 17.06
C HIS A 232 9.60 -3.81 18.44
N LYS A 233 8.59 -3.53 19.29
CA LYS A 233 8.84 -3.08 20.68
C LYS A 233 9.50 -4.15 21.53
N GLN A 234 9.21 -5.41 21.29
CA GLN A 234 9.79 -6.54 22.02
C GLN A 234 11.21 -6.86 21.56
N TYR A 235 11.50 -6.69 20.27
CA TYR A 235 12.77 -7.01 19.62
C TYR A 235 13.33 -5.80 18.85
N PRO A 236 13.67 -4.69 19.52
CA PRO A 236 13.90 -3.40 18.87
C PRO A 236 15.15 -3.34 17.96
N THR A 237 16.03 -4.34 18.03
CA THR A 237 17.26 -4.43 17.23
C THR A 237 17.35 -5.73 16.41
N ASP A 238 16.34 -6.58 16.48
CA ASP A 238 16.31 -7.89 15.82
C ASP A 238 15.10 -8.02 14.89
N TRP A 239 15.22 -7.46 13.69
CA TRP A 239 14.18 -7.56 12.67
C TRP A 239 13.94 -9.00 12.20
N LYS A 240 14.96 -9.87 12.24
CA LYS A 240 14.84 -11.28 11.84
C LYS A 240 13.93 -12.04 12.79
N ARG A 241 13.97 -11.70 14.08
CA ARG A 241 13.04 -12.27 15.05
C ARG A 241 11.60 -11.84 14.77
N THR A 242 11.38 -10.54 14.50
CA THR A 242 10.05 -10.06 14.13
C THR A 242 9.54 -10.71 12.84
N TRP A 243 10.40 -10.87 11.84
CA TRP A 243 10.06 -11.62 10.63
C TRP A 243 9.65 -13.07 10.93
N ALA A 244 10.40 -13.77 11.78
CA ALA A 244 10.10 -15.15 12.18
C ALA A 244 8.74 -15.27 12.88
N GLU A 245 8.37 -14.30 13.73
CA GLU A 245 7.04 -14.24 14.36
C GLU A 245 5.92 -14.01 13.33
N VAL A 246 6.14 -13.18 12.31
CA VAL A 246 5.19 -13.01 11.19
C VAL A 246 5.02 -14.33 10.44
N GLN A 247 6.11 -15.00 10.09
CA GLN A 247 6.06 -16.31 9.42
C GLN A 247 5.28 -17.34 10.24
N ALA A 248 5.57 -17.44 11.54
CA ALA A 248 4.96 -18.43 12.42
C ALA A 248 3.46 -18.20 12.66
N LYS A 249 3.01 -16.94 12.59
CA LYS A 249 1.61 -16.62 12.93
C LYS A 249 0.74 -16.33 11.73
N TRP A 250 1.26 -15.67 10.70
CA TRP A 250 0.47 -15.07 9.64
C TRP A 250 0.69 -15.67 8.26
N ALA A 251 1.81 -16.38 8.04
CA ALA A 251 2.15 -16.88 6.71
C ALA A 251 1.20 -17.98 6.18
N ASP A 252 0.52 -18.71 7.08
CA ASP A 252 -0.41 -19.77 6.70
C ASP A 252 -1.89 -19.34 6.72
N ASP A 253 -2.20 -18.17 7.30
CA ASP A 253 -3.56 -17.64 7.41
C ASP A 253 -3.73 -16.44 6.48
N ILE A 254 -3.83 -16.74 5.19
CA ILE A 254 -3.86 -15.75 4.13
C ILE A 254 -5.06 -15.95 3.22
N GLY A 255 -5.59 -14.84 2.69
CA GLY A 255 -6.76 -14.83 1.81
C GLY A 255 -6.42 -15.02 0.34
N CYS A 256 -5.21 -14.66 -0.09
CA CYS A 256 -4.80 -14.80 -1.48
C CYS A 256 -4.51 -16.26 -1.84
N PRO A 257 -5.11 -16.82 -2.92
CA PRO A 257 -4.91 -18.23 -3.31
C PRO A 257 -3.48 -18.56 -3.70
N ASP A 258 -2.68 -17.57 -4.09
CA ASP A 258 -1.26 -17.73 -4.43
C ASP A 258 -0.34 -17.48 -3.23
N GLY A 259 -0.84 -17.70 -2.02
CA GLY A 259 -0.11 -17.49 -0.79
C GLY A 259 0.92 -18.55 -0.45
N VAL A 260 0.92 -19.02 0.79
CA VAL A 260 1.98 -19.80 1.43
C VAL A 260 2.46 -21.02 0.64
N PHE A 261 1.55 -21.78 0.05
CA PHE A 261 1.90 -23.01 -0.66
C PHE A 261 2.23 -22.78 -2.14
N ALA A 262 2.02 -21.58 -2.64
CA ALA A 262 2.37 -21.21 -4.00
C ALA A 262 3.82 -20.72 -4.08
N PRO A 263 4.47 -20.77 -5.24
CA PRO A 263 5.78 -20.18 -5.45
C PRO A 263 5.80 -18.65 -5.26
N PHE A 264 4.62 -18.03 -5.18
CA PHE A 264 4.45 -16.59 -5.08
C PHE A 264 3.70 -16.23 -3.79
N ASN A 265 4.34 -15.47 -2.90
CA ASN A 265 3.66 -14.90 -1.74
C ASN A 265 3.25 -13.47 -2.05
N ILE A 266 2.06 -13.31 -2.59
CA ILE A 266 1.48 -12.03 -3.01
C ILE A 266 0.28 -11.61 -2.16
N ASP A 267 0.09 -12.22 -0.99
CA ASP A 267 -0.91 -11.79 -0.01
C ASP A 267 -0.56 -10.41 0.56
N ALA A 268 -1.52 -9.49 0.53
CA ALA A 268 -1.31 -8.11 0.98
C ALA A 268 -0.93 -8.02 2.46
N THR A 269 -1.49 -8.87 3.32
CA THR A 269 -1.27 -8.82 4.76
C THR A 269 0.18 -9.14 5.12
N VAL A 270 0.69 -10.27 4.62
CA VAL A 270 2.07 -10.71 4.90
C VAL A 270 3.08 -9.79 4.21
N ASN A 271 2.80 -9.37 2.99
CA ASN A 271 3.65 -8.45 2.24
C ASN A 271 3.78 -7.09 2.96
N SER A 272 2.66 -6.52 3.41
CA SER A 272 2.68 -5.29 4.22
C SER A 272 3.41 -5.45 5.56
N ALA A 273 3.35 -6.62 6.17
CA ALA A 273 4.12 -6.87 7.38
C ALA A 273 5.63 -6.68 7.13
N TYR A 274 6.14 -7.12 5.97
CA TYR A 274 7.54 -6.90 5.60
C TYR A 274 7.86 -5.42 5.34
N VAL A 275 6.94 -4.69 4.68
CA VAL A 275 7.07 -3.24 4.50
C VAL A 275 7.16 -2.53 5.86
N VAL A 276 6.28 -2.87 6.81
CA VAL A 276 6.26 -2.27 8.15
C VAL A 276 7.52 -2.65 8.94
N ILE A 277 8.04 -3.88 8.82
CA ILE A 277 9.33 -4.27 9.39
C ILE A 277 10.44 -3.38 8.83
N GLY A 278 10.55 -3.24 7.51
CA GLY A 278 11.55 -2.38 6.87
C GLY A 278 11.49 -0.96 7.39
N LEU A 279 10.29 -0.36 7.39
CA LEU A 279 10.10 1.01 7.87
C LEU A 279 10.47 1.20 9.34
N LEU A 280 10.05 0.30 10.25
CA LEU A 280 10.30 0.42 11.68
C LEU A 280 11.79 0.24 12.03
N TYR A 281 12.45 -0.76 11.43
CA TYR A 281 13.87 -1.04 11.73
C TYR A 281 14.82 -0.15 10.93
N GLY A 282 14.41 0.34 9.76
CA GLY A 282 15.13 1.36 9.00
C GLY A 282 15.08 2.74 9.67
N ASN A 283 13.95 3.03 10.34
CA ASN A 283 13.73 4.26 11.14
C ASN A 283 14.13 5.54 10.40
N GLY A 284 13.72 5.67 9.14
CA GLY A 284 13.99 6.83 8.30
C GLY A 284 15.37 6.85 7.62
N ASP A 285 16.19 5.82 7.80
CA ASP A 285 17.40 5.61 7.03
C ASP A 285 17.07 4.79 5.78
N PHE A 286 17.06 5.44 4.62
CA PHE A 286 16.69 4.81 3.35
C PHE A 286 17.54 3.59 2.98
N THR A 287 18.82 3.60 3.36
CA THR A 287 19.73 2.48 3.06
C THR A 287 19.47 1.25 3.94
N LYS A 288 18.89 1.48 5.13
CA LYS A 288 18.57 0.37 6.07
C LYS A 288 17.17 -0.19 5.87
N THR A 289 16.27 0.62 5.33
CA THR A 289 14.90 0.20 5.00
C THR A 289 14.88 -0.74 3.82
#